data_a24f09784f9e2d16a57edb24af7f15e7
#
_entry.id   a24f09784f9e2d16a57edb24af7f15e7
#
_cell.length_a   1.000
_cell.length_b   1.000
_cell.length_c   1.000
_cell.angle_alpha   90.00
_cell.angle_beta   90.00
_cell.angle_gamma   90.00
#
_symmetry.space_group_name_H-M   'P 1'
#
loop_
_entity.id
_entity.type
_entity.pdbx_description
1 polymer ?
#
loop_
_entity_poly.entity_id
_entity_poly.type
_entity_poly.pdbx_seq_one_letter_code
_entity_poly.pdbx_strand_id
1 'polypeptide(L)'
;MVWVKKVFGVVMVGAALFYVGLVLFPKQTVYVVPVTLLIGGMYLGFLESSGKNNPEATGLRRIQLIFGAASILLSVVSLQALQKPAIKWRPYTPEKLAEAIAAKKPVMMDFYADWCIPCLELDRLTFTDETMIEATDDFVKLKVDLTHFNSADSETLRRSFNVSGVPTIVFLGPDGYETPDTRVVGYLKPEEFIKRMQPVLSLAEVRLSETESNP
;
A
#
# COMPACT_ATOMS: atom_id res chain seq x y z
N MET A 1 33.34 24.77 -0.07
CA MET A 1 32.50 24.37 1.09
C MET A 1 31.05 24.89 1.07
N VAL A 2 30.68 25.80 0.18
CA VAL A 2 29.30 26.34 0.10
C VAL A 2 28.30 25.30 -0.39
N TRP A 3 28.66 24.42 -1.33
CA TRP A 3 27.79 23.38 -1.90
C TRP A 3 27.33 22.35 -0.86
N VAL A 4 28.23 21.90 0.02
CA VAL A 4 27.91 20.96 1.11
C VAL A 4 26.86 21.54 2.03
N LYS A 5 26.93 22.82 2.39
CA LYS A 5 25.92 23.49 3.22
C LYS A 5 24.55 23.52 2.56
N LYS A 6 24.49 23.68 1.22
CA LYS A 6 23.23 23.68 0.46
C LYS A 6 22.61 22.28 0.39
N VAL A 7 23.43 21.24 0.20
CA VAL A 7 22.95 19.84 0.28
C VAL A 7 22.34 19.56 1.64
N PHE A 8 23.02 19.91 2.71
CA PHE A 8 22.49 19.78 4.07
C PHE A 8 21.19 20.56 4.26
N GLY A 9 21.08 21.78 3.72
CA GLY A 9 19.86 22.57 3.77
C GLY A 9 18.67 21.87 3.10
N VAL A 10 18.86 21.31 1.90
CA VAL A 10 17.81 20.55 1.18
C VAL A 10 17.38 19.32 1.97
N VAL A 11 18.33 18.57 2.53
CA VAL A 11 18.04 17.38 3.35
C VAL A 11 17.25 17.75 4.61
N MET A 12 17.65 18.81 5.31
CA MET A 12 16.95 19.28 6.52
C MET A 12 15.55 19.77 6.23
N VAL A 13 15.34 20.52 5.15
CA VAL A 13 14.00 20.96 4.72
C VAL A 13 13.14 19.74 4.32
N GLY A 14 13.70 18.79 3.59
CA GLY A 14 13.00 17.54 3.23
C GLY A 14 12.58 16.74 4.46
N ALA A 15 13.46 16.60 5.44
CA ALA A 15 13.16 15.92 6.70
C ALA A 15 12.05 16.64 7.50
N ALA A 16 12.14 17.98 7.60
CA ALA A 16 11.11 18.77 8.27
C ALA A 16 9.74 18.61 7.61
N LEU A 17 9.68 18.70 6.27
CA LEU A 17 8.44 18.48 5.51
C LEU A 17 7.90 17.06 5.67
N PHE A 18 8.78 16.07 5.74
CA PHE A 18 8.40 14.68 5.99
C PHE A 18 7.73 14.51 7.36
N TYR A 19 8.34 15.03 8.43
CA TYR A 19 7.76 14.93 9.78
C TYR A 19 6.45 15.72 9.93
N VAL A 20 6.37 16.91 9.37
CA VAL A 20 5.12 17.70 9.34
C VAL A 20 4.05 16.96 8.54
N GLY A 21 4.41 16.38 7.40
CA GLY A 21 3.52 15.59 6.57
C GLY A 21 2.97 14.35 7.29
N LEU A 22 3.79 13.65 8.07
CA LEU A 22 3.34 12.49 8.87
C LEU A 22 2.21 12.84 9.83
N VAL A 23 2.24 14.06 10.40
CA VAL A 23 1.21 14.51 11.35
C VAL A 23 -0.04 15.01 10.65
N LEU A 24 0.11 15.80 9.58
CA LEU A 24 -1.02 16.47 8.93
C LEU A 24 -1.66 15.62 7.82
N PHE A 25 -0.86 14.88 7.07
CA PHE A 25 -1.30 14.14 5.87
C PHE A 25 -0.58 12.79 5.73
N PRO A 26 -0.80 11.81 6.62
CA PRO A 26 -0.03 10.56 6.67
C PRO A 26 -0.05 9.80 5.33
N LYS A 27 -1.20 9.76 4.63
CA LYS A 27 -1.32 9.05 3.33
C LYS A 27 -0.54 9.70 2.19
N GLN A 28 -0.29 11.01 2.25
CA GLN A 28 0.40 11.75 1.19
C GLN A 28 1.90 11.92 1.46
N THR A 29 2.35 11.66 2.68
CA THR A 29 3.76 11.84 3.10
C THR A 29 4.72 10.98 2.28
N VAL A 30 4.26 9.87 1.73
CA VAL A 30 5.05 8.98 0.87
C VAL A 30 5.61 9.71 -0.37
N TYR A 31 4.93 10.76 -0.84
CA TYR A 31 5.38 11.58 -1.98
C TYR A 31 6.44 12.63 -1.61
N VAL A 32 6.62 12.94 -0.33
CA VAL A 32 7.57 14.00 0.11
C VAL A 32 8.99 13.66 -0.28
N VAL A 33 9.41 12.40 -0.12
CA VAL A 33 10.77 11.95 -0.45
C VAL A 33 11.06 12.11 -1.96
N PRO A 34 10.28 11.52 -2.89
CA PRO A 34 10.55 11.67 -4.32
C PRO A 34 10.44 13.11 -4.80
N VAL A 35 9.50 13.91 -4.28
CA VAL A 35 9.37 15.33 -4.64
C VAL A 35 10.57 16.13 -4.14
N THR A 36 11.05 15.90 -2.93
CA THR A 36 12.26 16.56 -2.40
C THR A 36 13.51 16.21 -3.21
N LEU A 37 13.65 14.93 -3.61
CA LEU A 37 14.75 14.47 -4.47
C LEU A 37 14.69 15.13 -5.85
N LEU A 38 13.50 15.28 -6.43
CA LEU A 38 13.31 15.89 -7.75
C LEU A 38 13.66 17.38 -7.72
N ILE A 39 13.06 18.13 -6.79
CA ILE A 39 13.28 19.58 -6.68
C ILE A 39 14.71 19.86 -6.22
N GLY A 40 15.20 19.17 -5.20
CA GLY A 40 16.55 19.31 -4.67
C GLY A 40 17.62 18.92 -5.69
N GLY A 41 17.42 17.83 -6.42
CA GLY A 41 18.32 17.37 -7.49
C GLY A 41 18.38 18.34 -8.65
N MET A 42 17.24 18.90 -9.06
CA MET A 42 17.16 19.92 -10.12
C MET A 42 17.83 21.22 -9.68
N TYR A 43 17.60 21.68 -8.45
CA TYR A 43 18.24 22.87 -7.91
C TYR A 43 19.75 22.72 -7.78
N LEU A 44 20.22 21.67 -7.12
CA LEU A 44 21.65 21.44 -6.85
C LEU A 44 22.45 21.04 -8.10
N GLY A 45 21.82 20.34 -9.06
CA GLY A 45 22.47 19.86 -10.27
C GLY A 45 22.50 20.88 -11.41
N PHE A 46 21.44 21.66 -11.61
CA PHE A 46 21.27 22.48 -12.81
C PHE A 46 21.20 23.99 -12.54
N LEU A 47 20.54 24.42 -11.46
CA LEU A 47 20.38 25.84 -11.16
C LEU A 47 21.58 26.44 -10.39
N GLU A 48 22.34 25.59 -9.70
CA GLU A 48 23.49 26.03 -8.92
C GLU A 48 24.68 26.39 -9.84
N SER A 49 25.00 27.66 -9.90
CA SER A 49 26.10 28.21 -10.74
C SER A 49 27.44 28.31 -10.02
N SER A 50 27.66 27.59 -8.93
CA SER A 50 28.87 27.65 -8.08
C SER A 50 30.17 27.16 -8.77
N GLY A 51 30.50 27.63 -9.92
CA GLY A 51 31.74 27.17 -10.60
C GLY A 51 31.98 27.82 -11.94
N LYS A 52 31.20 28.86 -12.29
CA LYS A 52 31.25 29.45 -13.63
C LYS A 52 32.56 30.18 -13.97
N ASN A 53 33.40 30.49 -12.98
CA ASN A 53 34.55 31.36 -13.14
C ASN A 53 35.91 30.73 -12.78
N ASN A 54 36.04 29.43 -12.52
CA ASN A 54 37.32 28.79 -12.20
C ASN A 54 37.59 27.56 -13.07
N PRO A 55 38.78 27.44 -13.71
CA PRO A 55 39.12 26.27 -14.55
C PRO A 55 39.22 24.94 -13.78
N GLU A 56 39.51 24.98 -12.49
CA GLU A 56 39.48 23.78 -11.63
C GLU A 56 38.05 23.32 -11.28
N ALA A 57 37.04 24.12 -11.58
CA ALA A 57 35.64 23.83 -11.29
C ALA A 57 34.98 22.83 -12.26
N THR A 58 35.65 22.44 -13.35
CA THR A 58 35.10 21.44 -14.30
C THR A 58 34.87 20.10 -13.67
N GLY A 59 35.70 19.66 -12.75
CA GLY A 59 35.50 18.41 -12.00
C GLY A 59 34.29 18.47 -11.05
N LEU A 60 34.17 19.58 -10.32
CA LEU A 60 33.08 19.81 -9.38
C LEU A 60 31.74 19.90 -10.10
N ARG A 61 31.69 20.55 -11.24
CA ARG A 61 30.49 20.66 -12.07
C ARG A 61 30.02 19.29 -12.60
N ARG A 62 30.95 18.42 -13.00
CA ARG A 62 30.63 17.05 -13.40
C ARG A 62 29.98 16.25 -12.24
N ILE A 63 30.56 16.38 -11.05
CA ILE A 63 30.01 15.74 -9.84
C ILE A 63 28.59 16.26 -9.54
N GLN A 64 28.36 17.57 -9.63
CA GLN A 64 27.05 18.18 -9.43
C GLN A 64 25.99 17.67 -10.42
N LEU A 65 26.37 17.60 -11.71
CA LEU A 65 25.47 17.07 -12.75
C LEU A 65 25.16 15.59 -12.54
N ILE A 66 26.18 14.80 -12.16
CA ILE A 66 25.95 13.36 -11.86
C ILE A 66 25.01 13.21 -10.65
N PHE A 67 25.23 14.00 -9.60
CA PHE A 67 24.37 13.98 -8.40
C PHE A 67 22.93 14.42 -8.71
N GLY A 68 22.76 15.48 -9.51
CA GLY A 68 21.46 15.96 -9.94
C GLY A 68 20.73 14.92 -10.79
N ALA A 69 21.41 14.33 -11.77
CA ALA A 69 20.85 13.28 -12.62
C ALA A 69 20.48 12.02 -11.81
N ALA A 70 21.35 11.59 -10.88
CA ALA A 70 21.08 10.45 -10.01
C ALA A 70 19.88 10.69 -9.09
N SER A 71 19.74 11.90 -8.54
CA SER A 71 18.60 12.27 -7.69
C SER A 71 17.28 12.28 -8.47
N ILE A 72 17.29 12.78 -9.71
CA ILE A 72 16.12 12.75 -10.59
C ILE A 72 15.75 11.30 -10.96
N LEU A 73 16.74 10.48 -11.34
CA LEU A 73 16.52 9.08 -11.65
C LEU A 73 15.91 8.33 -10.45
N LEU A 74 16.48 8.52 -9.25
CA LEU A 74 15.98 7.92 -8.03
C LEU A 74 14.55 8.38 -7.70
N SER A 75 14.23 9.67 -7.95
CA SER A 75 12.87 10.20 -7.81
C SER A 75 11.90 9.51 -8.75
N VAL A 76 12.24 9.36 -10.04
CA VAL A 76 11.40 8.70 -11.05
C VAL A 76 11.17 7.23 -10.67
N VAL A 77 12.23 6.50 -10.30
CA VAL A 77 12.12 5.09 -9.86
C VAL A 77 11.24 4.97 -8.61
N SER A 78 11.38 5.89 -7.65
CA SER A 78 10.54 5.92 -6.45
C SER A 78 9.07 6.18 -6.78
N LEU A 79 8.78 7.10 -7.71
CA LEU A 79 7.41 7.38 -8.16
C LEU A 79 6.78 6.19 -8.90
N GLN A 80 7.55 5.49 -9.74
CA GLN A 80 7.07 4.28 -10.41
C GLN A 80 6.78 3.16 -9.42
N ALA A 81 7.61 3.00 -8.38
CA ALA A 81 7.38 2.01 -7.32
C ALA A 81 6.08 2.26 -6.53
N LEU A 82 5.61 3.52 -6.46
CA LEU A 82 4.34 3.89 -5.83
C LEU A 82 3.11 3.58 -6.71
N GLN A 83 3.30 3.32 -8.01
CA GLN A 83 2.23 3.08 -8.98
C GLN A 83 2.01 1.58 -9.26
N LYS A 84 2.58 0.69 -8.45
CA LYS A 84 2.35 -0.74 -8.62
C LYS A 84 0.84 -1.04 -8.55
N PRO A 85 0.34 -1.94 -9.42
CA PRO A 85 -1.01 -2.43 -9.29
C PRO A 85 -1.19 -3.03 -7.89
N ALA A 86 -2.36 -2.86 -7.33
CA ALA A 86 -2.71 -3.41 -6.04
C ALA A 86 -4.17 -3.84 -6.03
N ILE A 87 -4.52 -4.72 -5.12
CA ILE A 87 -5.91 -5.10 -4.86
C ILE A 87 -6.75 -3.83 -4.64
N LYS A 88 -7.87 -3.72 -5.36
CA LYS A 88 -8.80 -2.59 -5.23
C LYS A 88 -9.79 -2.86 -4.11
N TRP A 89 -9.53 -2.30 -2.97
CA TRP A 89 -10.39 -2.39 -1.80
C TRP A 89 -11.57 -1.43 -1.85
N ARG A 90 -12.74 -1.88 -1.38
CA ARG A 90 -13.91 -1.04 -1.13
C ARG A 90 -14.06 -0.86 0.39
N PRO A 91 -14.33 0.35 0.92
CA PRO A 91 -14.63 0.52 2.33
C PRO A 91 -15.82 -0.37 2.73
N TYR A 92 -15.66 -1.07 3.83
CA TYR A 92 -16.73 -1.90 4.39
C TYR A 92 -17.94 -1.05 4.77
N THR A 93 -19.10 -1.52 4.41
CA THR A 93 -20.38 -1.14 5.01
C THR A 93 -21.28 -2.40 5.10
N PRO A 94 -22.22 -2.47 6.06
CA PRO A 94 -23.14 -3.61 6.14
C PRO A 94 -23.91 -3.85 4.84
N GLU A 95 -24.29 -2.80 4.13
CA GLU A 95 -25.03 -2.87 2.87
C GLU A 95 -24.19 -3.53 1.76
N LYS A 96 -22.90 -3.16 1.65
CA LYS A 96 -21.99 -3.77 0.64
C LYS A 96 -21.73 -5.24 0.91
N LEU A 97 -21.65 -5.62 2.18
CA LEU A 97 -21.54 -7.03 2.54
C LEU A 97 -22.84 -7.78 2.17
N ALA A 98 -24.00 -7.22 2.52
CA ALA A 98 -25.30 -7.81 2.18
C ALA A 98 -25.48 -7.92 0.65
N GLU A 99 -25.07 -6.92 -0.12
CA GLU A 99 -25.06 -6.92 -1.59
C GLU A 99 -24.20 -8.07 -2.15
N ALA A 100 -22.98 -8.24 -1.60
CA ALA A 100 -22.08 -9.31 -2.02
C ALA A 100 -22.66 -10.70 -1.75
N ILE A 101 -23.25 -10.90 -0.57
CA ILE A 101 -23.92 -12.15 -0.19
C ILE A 101 -25.14 -12.40 -1.08
N ALA A 102 -25.97 -11.39 -1.34
CA ALA A 102 -27.13 -11.51 -2.22
C ALA A 102 -26.70 -11.86 -3.67
N ALA A 103 -25.56 -11.34 -4.12
CA ALA A 103 -24.97 -11.67 -5.41
C ALA A 103 -24.25 -13.03 -5.42
N LYS A 104 -24.21 -13.76 -4.31
CA LYS A 104 -23.53 -15.05 -4.13
C LYS A 104 -22.04 -14.99 -4.50
N LYS A 105 -21.38 -13.85 -4.26
CA LYS A 105 -19.96 -13.67 -4.50
C LYS A 105 -19.16 -13.97 -3.23
N PRO A 106 -18.00 -14.61 -3.36
CA PRO A 106 -17.08 -14.76 -2.23
C PRO A 106 -16.58 -13.38 -1.77
N VAL A 107 -16.38 -13.23 -0.46
CA VAL A 107 -15.97 -11.96 0.13
C VAL A 107 -14.64 -12.14 0.86
N MET A 108 -13.72 -11.21 0.62
CA MET A 108 -12.47 -11.06 1.37
C MET A 108 -12.54 -9.78 2.19
N MET A 109 -12.49 -9.90 3.50
CA MET A 109 -12.56 -8.77 4.44
C MET A 109 -11.21 -8.58 5.12
N ASP A 110 -10.58 -7.41 4.94
CA ASP A 110 -9.33 -7.04 5.59
C ASP A 110 -9.59 -6.07 6.75
N PHE A 111 -9.39 -6.55 7.97
CA PHE A 111 -9.45 -5.76 9.20
C PHE A 111 -8.07 -5.17 9.46
N TYR A 112 -7.94 -3.86 9.29
CA TYR A 112 -6.66 -3.15 9.36
C TYR A 112 -6.74 -1.93 10.29
N ALA A 113 -5.57 -1.34 10.58
CA ALA A 113 -5.46 -0.03 11.22
C ALA A 113 -4.28 0.73 10.63
N ASP A 114 -4.37 2.06 10.56
CA ASP A 114 -3.32 2.92 9.97
C ASP A 114 -1.98 2.85 10.73
N TRP A 115 -1.99 2.53 12.01
CA TRP A 115 -0.80 2.35 12.86
C TRP A 115 -0.22 0.92 12.84
N CYS A 116 -0.86 -0.02 12.15
CA CYS A 116 -0.49 -1.42 12.14
C CYS A 116 0.59 -1.70 11.10
N ILE A 117 1.83 -1.92 11.53
CA ILE A 117 2.98 -2.19 10.64
C ILE A 117 2.77 -3.46 9.79
N PRO A 118 2.34 -4.63 10.33
CA PRO A 118 2.09 -5.80 9.50
C PRO A 118 0.96 -5.59 8.47
N CYS A 119 0.00 -4.69 8.73
CA CYS A 119 -1.04 -4.32 7.75
C CYS A 119 -0.41 -3.59 6.56
N LEU A 120 0.52 -2.65 6.82
CA LEU A 120 1.26 -1.95 5.77
C LEU A 120 2.16 -2.90 4.95
N GLU A 121 2.70 -3.93 5.59
CA GLU A 121 3.48 -4.96 4.89
C GLU A 121 2.59 -5.80 3.96
N LEU A 122 1.41 -6.22 4.39
CA LEU A 122 0.42 -6.88 3.53
C LEU A 122 0.04 -5.99 2.34
N ASP A 123 -0.28 -4.72 2.59
CA ASP A 123 -0.66 -3.77 1.53
C ASP A 123 0.45 -3.56 0.48
N ARG A 124 1.73 -3.60 0.90
CA ARG A 124 2.86 -3.29 0.02
C ARG A 124 3.51 -4.49 -0.64
N LEU A 125 3.46 -5.65 -0.02
CA LEU A 125 4.19 -6.85 -0.45
C LEU A 125 3.27 -7.96 -0.92
N THR A 126 2.13 -8.18 -0.25
CA THR A 126 1.21 -9.26 -0.58
C THR A 126 0.10 -8.78 -1.54
N PHE A 127 -0.54 -7.67 -1.25
CA PHE A 127 -1.67 -7.17 -2.04
C PHE A 127 -1.28 -6.41 -3.32
N THR A 128 0.03 -6.26 -3.59
CA THR A 128 0.58 -5.75 -4.85
C THR A 128 1.17 -6.85 -5.72
N ASP A 129 1.13 -8.09 -5.29
CA ASP A 129 1.61 -9.23 -6.05
C ASP A 129 0.61 -9.60 -7.15
N GLU A 130 1.09 -9.86 -8.36
CA GLU A 130 0.25 -10.14 -9.53
C GLU A 130 -0.58 -11.41 -9.32
N THR A 131 0.02 -12.46 -8.76
CA THR A 131 -0.70 -13.73 -8.51
C THR A 131 -1.78 -13.56 -7.46
N MET A 132 -1.57 -12.68 -6.47
CA MET A 132 -2.55 -12.35 -5.45
C MET A 132 -3.70 -11.52 -6.00
N ILE A 133 -3.42 -10.57 -6.91
CA ILE A 133 -4.43 -9.76 -7.60
C ILE A 133 -5.33 -10.67 -8.44
N GLU A 134 -4.74 -11.56 -9.25
CA GLU A 134 -5.46 -12.53 -10.08
C GLU A 134 -6.31 -13.49 -9.23
N ALA A 135 -5.72 -14.09 -8.18
CA ALA A 135 -6.41 -15.04 -7.31
C ALA A 135 -7.62 -14.44 -6.57
N THR A 136 -7.65 -13.12 -6.41
CA THR A 136 -8.75 -12.42 -5.71
C THR A 136 -9.71 -11.69 -6.66
N ASP A 137 -9.60 -11.86 -7.97
CA ASP A 137 -10.38 -11.04 -8.92
C ASP A 137 -11.88 -11.23 -8.76
N ASP A 138 -12.33 -12.45 -8.54
CA ASP A 138 -13.75 -12.79 -8.34
C ASP A 138 -14.31 -12.41 -6.96
N PHE A 139 -13.43 -12.02 -6.02
CA PHE A 139 -13.86 -11.65 -4.67
C PHE A 139 -14.40 -10.22 -4.59
N VAL A 140 -15.43 -10.03 -3.80
CA VAL A 140 -15.75 -8.70 -3.26
C VAL A 140 -14.78 -8.40 -2.14
N LYS A 141 -13.93 -7.38 -2.35
CA LYS A 141 -12.83 -7.02 -1.45
C LYS A 141 -13.24 -5.85 -0.57
N LEU A 142 -13.44 -6.10 0.73
CA LEU A 142 -13.90 -5.12 1.71
C LEU A 142 -12.79 -4.82 2.73
N LYS A 143 -12.51 -3.54 2.96
CA LYS A 143 -11.52 -3.08 3.94
C LYS A 143 -12.24 -2.49 5.15
N VAL A 144 -11.98 -3.05 6.34
CA VAL A 144 -12.60 -2.67 7.62
C VAL A 144 -11.58 -1.87 8.42
N ASP A 145 -11.85 -0.59 8.60
CA ASP A 145 -10.96 0.32 9.33
C ASP A 145 -11.19 0.21 10.84
N LEU A 146 -10.17 -0.28 11.53
CA LEU A 146 -10.10 -0.36 12.99
C LEU A 146 -9.04 0.59 13.58
N THR A 147 -8.72 1.69 12.90
CA THR A 147 -7.73 2.67 13.37
C THR A 147 -8.09 3.21 14.76
N HIS A 148 -9.38 3.42 15.01
CA HIS A 148 -9.92 3.72 16.32
C HIS A 148 -10.33 2.45 17.07
N PHE A 149 -9.36 1.58 17.35
CA PHE A 149 -9.55 0.20 17.81
C PHE A 149 -10.46 0.05 19.03
N ASN A 150 -10.46 1.01 19.95
CA ASN A 150 -11.26 1.00 21.18
C ASN A 150 -12.58 1.78 21.06
N SER A 151 -12.98 2.22 19.87
CA SER A 151 -14.30 2.83 19.67
C SER A 151 -15.41 1.77 19.76
N ALA A 152 -16.62 2.19 20.13
CA ALA A 152 -17.78 1.29 20.23
C ALA A 152 -18.09 0.60 18.89
N ASP A 153 -17.93 1.33 17.77
CA ASP A 153 -18.15 0.80 16.43
C ASP A 153 -17.11 -0.26 16.07
N SER A 154 -15.82 0.02 16.32
CA SER A 154 -14.75 -0.95 16.11
C SER A 154 -14.91 -2.19 16.99
N GLU A 155 -15.32 -2.03 18.23
CA GLU A 155 -15.57 -3.15 19.13
C GLU A 155 -16.73 -4.00 18.66
N THR A 156 -17.81 -3.39 18.19
CA THR A 156 -18.96 -4.10 17.62
C THR A 156 -18.55 -4.91 16.40
N LEU A 157 -17.81 -4.32 15.47
CA LEU A 157 -17.30 -5.02 14.28
C LEU A 157 -16.38 -6.18 14.65
N ARG A 158 -15.45 -5.95 15.57
CA ARG A 158 -14.53 -7.00 16.06
C ARG A 158 -15.29 -8.19 16.67
N ARG A 159 -16.30 -7.93 17.47
CA ARG A 159 -17.14 -8.97 18.07
C ARG A 159 -17.94 -9.72 17.01
N SER A 160 -18.55 -9.01 16.06
CA SER A 160 -19.36 -9.61 14.99
C SER A 160 -18.59 -10.59 14.12
N PHE A 161 -17.29 -10.34 13.91
CA PHE A 161 -16.42 -11.18 13.09
C PHE A 161 -15.37 -11.95 13.89
N ASN A 162 -15.49 -11.95 15.22
CA ASN A 162 -14.54 -12.62 16.13
C ASN A 162 -13.07 -12.21 15.84
N VAL A 163 -12.80 -10.90 15.68
CA VAL A 163 -11.48 -10.32 15.39
C VAL A 163 -10.83 -9.87 16.68
N SER A 164 -9.71 -10.49 17.06
CA SER A 164 -8.96 -10.17 18.28
C SER A 164 -7.89 -9.09 18.05
N GLY A 165 -7.42 -8.91 16.82
CA GLY A 165 -6.35 -7.96 16.48
C GLY A 165 -6.24 -7.71 14.98
N VAL A 166 -5.30 -6.84 14.61
CA VAL A 166 -5.03 -6.48 13.21
C VAL A 166 -3.57 -6.80 12.84
N PRO A 167 -3.29 -7.22 11.59
CA PRO A 167 -4.26 -7.52 10.55
C PRO A 167 -4.96 -8.85 10.78
N THR A 168 -6.24 -8.91 10.42
CA THR A 168 -7.00 -10.16 10.31
C THR A 168 -7.77 -10.14 8.99
N ILE A 169 -7.59 -11.17 8.17
CA ILE A 169 -8.34 -11.34 6.93
C ILE A 169 -9.33 -12.49 7.11
N VAL A 170 -10.60 -12.20 6.85
CA VAL A 170 -11.71 -13.15 6.92
C VAL A 170 -12.23 -13.41 5.52
N PHE A 171 -12.44 -14.68 5.20
CA PHE A 171 -13.01 -15.11 3.93
C PHE A 171 -14.40 -15.67 4.13
N LEU A 172 -15.37 -15.08 3.45
CA LEU A 172 -16.74 -15.61 3.42
C LEU A 172 -16.99 -16.29 2.08
N GLY A 173 -17.57 -17.46 2.16
CA GLY A 173 -18.04 -18.17 0.97
C GLY A 173 -19.24 -17.46 0.32
N PRO A 174 -19.70 -17.95 -0.84
CA PRO A 174 -20.90 -17.43 -1.53
C PRO A 174 -22.19 -17.56 -0.71
N ASP A 175 -22.18 -18.34 0.35
CA ASP A 175 -23.27 -18.52 1.31
C ASP A 175 -23.27 -17.46 2.43
N GLY A 176 -22.24 -16.60 2.46
CA GLY A 176 -22.05 -15.55 3.45
C GLY A 176 -21.44 -16.02 4.78
N TYR A 177 -21.07 -17.29 4.90
CA TYR A 177 -20.41 -17.82 6.09
C TYR A 177 -18.90 -17.86 5.92
N GLU A 178 -18.18 -17.70 7.04
CA GLU A 178 -16.73 -17.84 7.03
C GLU A 178 -16.32 -19.28 6.67
N THR A 179 -15.41 -19.39 5.70
CA THR A 179 -14.88 -20.69 5.31
C THR A 179 -13.87 -21.16 6.37
N PRO A 180 -14.05 -22.37 6.93
CA PRO A 180 -13.14 -22.90 7.95
C PRO A 180 -11.67 -22.91 7.50
N ASP A 181 -10.78 -22.69 8.45
CA ASP A 181 -9.30 -22.76 8.27
C ASP A 181 -8.69 -21.81 7.24
N THR A 182 -9.45 -20.81 6.75
CA THR A 182 -8.96 -19.84 5.77
C THR A 182 -8.53 -18.51 6.38
N ARG A 183 -8.94 -18.22 7.62
CA ARG A 183 -8.61 -16.96 8.30
C ARG A 183 -7.10 -16.74 8.36
N VAL A 184 -6.67 -15.53 7.98
CA VAL A 184 -5.28 -15.09 8.08
C VAL A 184 -5.16 -14.09 9.22
N VAL A 185 -4.22 -14.31 10.12
CA VAL A 185 -3.87 -13.39 11.22
C VAL A 185 -2.40 -13.06 11.12
N GLY A 186 -2.08 -11.76 11.06
CA GLY A 186 -0.71 -11.30 10.85
C GLY A 186 -0.29 -11.26 9.38
N TYR A 187 1.00 -11.00 9.15
CA TYR A 187 1.58 -10.94 7.82
C TYR A 187 1.80 -12.35 7.23
N LEU A 188 1.42 -12.53 5.98
CA LEU A 188 1.77 -13.70 5.16
C LEU A 188 2.31 -13.25 3.80
N LYS A 189 3.28 -14.00 3.25
CA LYS A 189 3.75 -13.85 1.89
C LYS A 189 2.67 -14.25 0.89
N PRO A 190 2.70 -13.76 -0.36
CA PRO A 190 1.69 -14.06 -1.38
C PRO A 190 1.40 -15.56 -1.53
N GLU A 191 2.43 -16.38 -1.67
CA GLU A 191 2.30 -17.83 -1.86
C GLU A 191 1.59 -18.52 -0.68
N GLU A 192 1.95 -18.15 0.56
CA GLU A 192 1.35 -18.70 1.77
C GLU A 192 -0.09 -18.22 1.94
N PHE A 193 -0.36 -16.97 1.55
CA PHE A 193 -1.67 -16.37 1.60
C PHE A 193 -2.63 -17.06 0.62
N ILE A 194 -2.22 -17.25 -0.65
CA ILE A 194 -2.98 -17.96 -1.68
C ILE A 194 -3.27 -19.40 -1.24
N LYS A 195 -2.26 -20.09 -0.67
CA LYS A 195 -2.48 -21.43 -0.13
C LYS A 195 -3.53 -21.47 0.97
N ARG A 196 -3.57 -20.44 1.82
CA ARG A 196 -4.57 -20.34 2.90
C ARG A 196 -5.99 -20.12 2.37
N MET A 197 -6.16 -19.38 1.28
CA MET A 197 -7.46 -19.09 0.69
C MET A 197 -7.96 -20.15 -0.30
N GLN A 198 -7.17 -21.19 -0.63
CA GLN A 198 -7.54 -22.26 -1.57
C GLN A 198 -8.93 -22.89 -1.32
N PRO A 199 -9.35 -23.18 -0.08
CA PRO A 199 -10.68 -23.73 0.16
C PRO A 199 -11.82 -22.81 -0.30
N VAL A 200 -11.62 -21.48 -0.22
CA VAL A 200 -12.64 -20.52 -0.70
C VAL A 200 -12.67 -20.47 -2.21
N LEU A 201 -11.50 -20.52 -2.86
CA LEU A 201 -11.38 -20.53 -4.32
C LEU A 201 -12.10 -21.76 -4.90
N SER A 202 -11.87 -22.94 -4.34
CA SER A 202 -12.53 -24.17 -4.81
C SER A 202 -14.05 -24.12 -4.64
N LEU A 203 -14.57 -23.51 -3.58
CA LEU A 203 -16.00 -23.31 -3.40
C LEU A 203 -16.59 -22.33 -4.41
N ALA A 204 -15.86 -21.29 -4.78
CA ALA A 204 -16.28 -20.33 -5.79
C ALA A 204 -16.32 -20.96 -7.19
N GLU A 205 -15.32 -21.75 -7.57
CA GLU A 205 -15.26 -22.47 -8.86
C GLU A 205 -16.40 -23.47 -9.02
N VAL A 206 -16.67 -24.28 -8.01
CA VAL A 206 -17.78 -25.26 -8.05
C VAL A 206 -19.12 -24.56 -8.29
N ARG A 207 -19.35 -23.41 -7.64
CA ARG A 207 -20.59 -22.64 -7.83
C ARG A 207 -20.73 -22.00 -9.20
N LEU A 208 -19.63 -21.50 -9.78
CA LEU A 208 -19.66 -20.94 -11.14
C LEU A 208 -20.04 -22.03 -12.17
N SER A 209 -19.48 -23.22 -12.02
CA SER A 209 -19.83 -24.36 -12.90
C SER A 209 -21.27 -24.82 -12.78
N GLU A 210 -21.87 -24.78 -11.56
CA GLU A 210 -23.29 -25.10 -11.35
C GLU A 210 -24.23 -24.05 -11.98
N THR A 211 -23.82 -22.78 -12.00
CA THR A 211 -24.64 -21.69 -12.57
C THR A 211 -24.64 -21.73 -14.11
N GLU A 212 -23.54 -22.19 -14.73
CA GLU A 212 -23.44 -22.37 -16.19
C GLU A 212 -24.19 -23.64 -16.67
N SER A 213 -24.35 -24.63 -15.82
CA SER A 213 -24.99 -25.91 -16.18
C SER A 213 -26.54 -25.93 -16.03
N ASN A 214 -27.11 -24.88 -15.42
CA ASN A 214 -28.56 -24.79 -15.23
C ASN A 214 -29.12 -23.44 -15.69
N PRO A 215 -29.38 -23.27 -17.03
CA PRO A 215 -29.93 -22.05 -17.62
C PRO A 215 -31.39 -21.80 -17.23
#